data_3ac02ee4f34b96c4f4edbe491c4197e8
#
_entry.id   3ac02ee4f34b96c4f4edbe491c4197e8
#
_cell.length_a   1.000
_cell.length_b   1.000
_cell.length_c   1.000
_cell.angle_alpha   90.00
_cell.angle_beta   90.00
_cell.angle_gamma   90.00
#
_symmetry.space_group_name_H-M   'P 1'
#
loop_
_entity.id
_entity.type
_entity.pdbx_description
1 polymer ?
#
loop_
_entity_poly.entity_id
_entity_poly.type
_entity_poly.pdbx_seq_one_letter_code
_entity_poly.pdbx_strand_id
1 'polypeptide(L)'
;MHPGTPIYASRGSRLGGQLIDAGIILIPIVIAAFLTAVSETIGTIAFVAALLFGIGYYFFADAMRGGQSFGKRAVDAAVIHAETGQPCTAGQSFVRNLLLYILGPIDWIFIFGERHQRLGDKLAGTIVVEAPGGRVTESFPSTWRTDA
;
A
#
# COMPACT_ATOMS: atom_id res chain seq x y z
N MET A 1 -15.37 1.88 23.47
CA MET A 1 -14.81 1.13 22.30
C MET A 1 -15.52 -0.22 22.26
N HIS A 2 -16.26 -0.51 21.22
CA HIS A 2 -16.78 -1.86 21.03
C HIS A 2 -15.62 -2.80 20.73
N PRO A 3 -15.48 -3.93 21.44
CA PRO A 3 -14.46 -4.92 21.13
C PRO A 3 -14.75 -5.48 19.73
N GLY A 4 -13.87 -5.20 18.77
CA GLY A 4 -13.94 -5.74 17.42
C GLY A 4 -14.04 -4.72 16.26
N THR A 5 -14.09 -3.41 16.55
CA THR A 5 -13.99 -2.42 15.47
C THR A 5 -12.55 -2.22 15.05
N PRO A 6 -12.23 -2.24 13.73
CA PRO A 6 -10.88 -2.00 13.27
C PRO A 6 -10.44 -0.57 13.60
N ILE A 7 -9.21 -0.42 14.10
CA ILE A 7 -8.60 0.89 14.28
C ILE A 7 -8.03 1.31 12.91
N TYR A 8 -8.59 2.38 12.34
CA TYR A 8 -8.10 2.88 11.06
C TYR A 8 -6.71 3.49 11.22
N ALA A 9 -5.81 3.16 10.30
CA ALA A 9 -4.48 3.74 10.27
C ALA A 9 -4.54 5.26 10.13
N SER A 10 -3.74 5.95 10.94
CA SER A 10 -3.65 7.41 10.90
C SER A 10 -3.19 7.92 9.53
N ARG A 11 -3.51 9.17 9.21
CA ARG A 11 -3.04 9.81 7.97
C ARG A 11 -1.51 9.86 7.91
N GLY A 12 -0.88 10.11 9.06
CA GLY A 12 0.59 10.12 9.19
C GLY A 12 1.21 8.76 8.91
N SER A 13 0.67 7.68 9.48
CA SER A 13 1.12 6.31 9.20
C SER A 13 0.95 5.95 7.73
N ARG A 14 -0.18 6.33 7.10
CA ARG A 14 -0.41 6.07 5.67
C ARG A 14 0.58 6.81 4.78
N LEU A 15 0.84 8.10 5.07
CA LEU A 15 1.83 8.88 4.34
C LEU A 15 3.25 8.36 4.56
N GLY A 16 3.62 8.08 5.81
CA GLY A 16 4.92 7.52 6.17
C GLY A 16 5.21 6.19 5.46
N GLY A 17 4.23 5.28 5.46
CA GLY A 17 4.34 4.02 4.74
C GLY A 17 4.54 4.22 3.22
N GLN A 18 3.81 5.15 2.61
CA GLN A 18 3.98 5.46 1.18
C GLN A 18 5.34 6.10 0.86
N LEU A 19 5.87 6.97 1.74
CA LEU A 19 7.20 7.56 1.54
C LEU A 19 8.29 6.49 1.60
N ILE A 20 8.18 5.53 2.51
CA ILE A 20 9.11 4.39 2.59
C ILE A 20 9.01 3.53 1.32
N ASP A 21 7.78 3.21 0.88
CA ASP A 21 7.56 2.44 -0.36
C ASP A 21 8.09 3.17 -1.59
N ALA A 22 7.92 4.50 -1.66
CA ALA A 22 8.51 5.32 -2.72
C ALA A 22 10.05 5.26 -2.70
N GLY A 23 10.67 5.28 -1.52
CA GLY A 23 12.11 5.09 -1.37
C GLY A 23 12.58 3.74 -1.89
N ILE A 24 11.85 2.66 -1.60
CA ILE A 24 12.15 1.29 -2.09
C ILE A 24 12.13 1.23 -3.62
N ILE A 25 11.24 1.99 -4.27
CA ILE A 25 11.17 2.06 -5.74
C ILE A 25 12.29 2.95 -6.29
N LEU A 26 12.51 4.12 -5.69
CA LEU A 26 13.41 5.14 -6.24
C LEU A 26 14.89 4.80 -6.06
N ILE A 27 15.28 4.20 -4.92
CA ILE A 27 16.69 3.90 -4.64
C ILE A 27 17.33 3.01 -5.72
N PRO A 28 16.74 1.87 -6.14
CA PRO A 28 17.30 1.07 -7.24
C PRO A 28 17.41 1.81 -8.56
N ILE A 29 16.43 2.69 -8.87
CA ILE A 29 16.43 3.50 -10.10
C ILE A 29 17.60 4.49 -10.08
N VAL A 30 17.81 5.18 -8.95
CA VAL A 30 18.91 6.13 -8.79
C VAL A 30 20.26 5.42 -8.87
N ILE A 31 20.42 4.27 -8.21
CA ILE A 31 21.65 3.46 -8.29
C ILE A 31 21.91 3.05 -9.74
N ALA A 32 20.90 2.57 -10.45
CA ALA A 32 21.02 2.17 -11.84
C ALA A 32 21.42 3.35 -12.75
N ALA A 33 20.88 4.54 -12.50
CA ALA A 33 21.28 5.75 -13.21
C ALA A 33 22.75 6.13 -12.99
N PHE A 34 23.27 5.97 -11.76
CA PHE A 34 24.70 6.16 -11.50
C PHE A 34 25.59 5.10 -12.19
N LEU A 35 25.12 3.86 -12.31
CA LEU A 35 25.86 2.81 -13.00
C LEU A 35 26.03 3.08 -14.50
N THR A 36 25.19 3.89 -15.13
CA THR A 36 25.37 4.30 -16.53
C THR A 36 26.66 5.11 -16.75
N ALA A 37 27.11 5.83 -15.72
CA ALA A 37 28.39 6.58 -15.77
C ALA A 37 29.61 5.65 -15.75
N VAL A 38 29.48 4.42 -15.23
CA VAL A 38 30.55 3.41 -15.18
C VAL A 38 30.53 2.54 -16.43
N SER A 39 29.36 2.12 -16.86
CA SER A 39 29.14 1.31 -18.06
C SER A 39 27.73 1.52 -18.56
N GLU A 40 27.58 2.01 -19.78
CA GLU A 40 26.31 2.25 -20.42
C GLU A 40 25.46 0.97 -20.48
N THR A 41 26.05 -0.15 -20.88
CA THR A 41 25.35 -1.44 -20.98
C THR A 41 24.86 -1.92 -19.63
N ILE A 42 25.72 -1.94 -18.60
CA ILE A 42 25.36 -2.41 -17.26
C ILE A 42 24.31 -1.47 -16.65
N GLY A 43 24.49 -0.17 -16.77
CA GLY A 43 23.54 0.82 -16.27
C GLY A 43 22.17 0.71 -16.92
N THR A 44 22.12 0.52 -18.25
CA THR A 44 20.84 0.34 -18.98
C THR A 44 20.10 -0.92 -18.52
N ILE A 45 20.80 -2.05 -18.41
CA ILE A 45 20.20 -3.31 -17.93
C ILE A 45 19.67 -3.12 -16.50
N ALA A 46 20.48 -2.55 -15.62
CA ALA A 46 20.09 -2.28 -14.23
C ALA A 46 18.87 -1.33 -14.15
N PHE A 47 18.84 -0.30 -15.00
CA PHE A 47 17.75 0.67 -15.04
C PHE A 47 16.42 0.03 -15.49
N VAL A 48 16.45 -0.79 -16.55
CA VAL A 48 15.27 -1.53 -17.01
C VAL A 48 14.78 -2.48 -15.92
N ALA A 49 15.70 -3.22 -15.28
CA ALA A 49 15.34 -4.13 -14.18
C ALA A 49 14.73 -3.36 -12.99
N ALA A 50 15.28 -2.21 -12.62
CA ALA A 50 14.76 -1.36 -11.54
C ALA A 50 13.38 -0.79 -11.88
N LEU A 51 13.12 -0.39 -13.12
CA LEU A 51 11.82 0.06 -13.58
C LEU A 51 10.78 -1.06 -13.51
N LEU A 52 11.08 -2.24 -14.02
CA LEU A 52 10.16 -3.39 -13.98
C LEU A 52 9.85 -3.79 -12.52
N PHE A 53 10.86 -3.82 -11.66
CA PHE A 53 10.68 -4.04 -10.23
C PHE A 53 9.77 -2.95 -9.62
N GLY A 54 10.05 -1.68 -9.90
CA GLY A 54 9.30 -0.55 -9.36
C GLY A 54 7.83 -0.56 -9.77
N ILE A 55 7.53 -0.87 -11.04
CA ILE A 55 6.16 -1.02 -11.55
C ILE A 55 5.45 -2.17 -10.84
N GLY A 56 6.06 -3.34 -10.77
CA GLY A 56 5.49 -4.50 -10.09
C GLY A 56 5.26 -4.24 -8.61
N TYR A 57 6.24 -3.66 -7.92
CA TYR A 57 6.13 -3.30 -6.52
C TYR A 57 5.01 -2.26 -6.31
N TYR A 58 4.96 -1.20 -7.11
CA TYR A 58 3.95 -0.15 -6.99
C TYR A 58 2.53 -0.71 -7.04
N PHE A 59 2.23 -1.60 -7.98
CA PHE A 59 0.88 -2.12 -8.16
C PHE A 59 0.52 -3.25 -7.19
N PHE A 60 1.48 -4.06 -6.74
CA PHE A 60 1.20 -5.30 -6.01
C PHE A 60 1.74 -5.33 -4.58
N ALA A 61 2.45 -4.31 -4.11
CA ALA A 61 3.04 -4.30 -2.77
C ALA A 61 2.01 -4.51 -1.65
N ASP A 62 0.81 -3.95 -1.79
CA ASP A 62 -0.26 -4.09 -0.80
C ASP A 62 -0.87 -5.50 -0.74
N ALA A 63 -0.60 -6.35 -1.72
CA ALA A 63 -1.00 -7.75 -1.73
C ALA A 63 0.07 -8.69 -1.12
N MET A 64 1.21 -8.13 -0.68
CA MET A 64 2.23 -8.91 0.00
C MET A 64 1.70 -9.43 1.35
N ARG A 65 2.51 -10.25 2.03
CA ARG A 65 2.14 -10.93 3.27
C ARG A 65 1.29 -10.06 4.22
N GLY A 66 0.08 -10.50 4.52
CA GLY A 66 -0.81 -9.84 5.46
C GLY A 66 -1.42 -8.52 4.98
N GLY A 67 -1.42 -8.23 3.67
CA GLY A 67 -1.90 -6.95 3.15
C GLY A 67 -0.95 -5.78 3.42
N GLN A 68 0.35 -6.06 3.54
CA GLN A 68 1.36 -5.08 3.94
C GLN A 68 2.48 -4.98 2.92
N SER A 69 2.69 -3.80 2.34
CA SER A 69 3.95 -3.42 1.72
C SER A 69 5.06 -3.28 2.78
N PHE A 70 6.31 -3.22 2.37
CA PHE A 70 7.40 -2.97 3.32
C PHE A 70 7.23 -1.64 4.07
N GLY A 71 6.80 -0.58 3.38
CA GLY A 71 6.54 0.70 4.01
C GLY A 71 5.40 0.64 5.02
N LYS A 72 4.30 -0.05 4.69
CA LYS A 72 3.19 -0.23 5.63
C LYS A 72 3.55 -1.08 6.83
N ARG A 73 4.41 -2.08 6.64
CA ARG A 73 4.93 -2.88 7.75
C ARG A 73 5.77 -2.05 8.72
N ALA A 74 6.58 -1.11 8.20
CA ALA A 74 7.41 -0.23 9.03
C ALA A 74 6.59 0.75 9.90
N VAL A 75 5.34 1.02 9.52
CA VAL A 75 4.43 1.92 10.26
C VAL A 75 3.24 1.18 10.90
N ASP A 76 3.35 -0.14 11.06
CA ASP A 76 2.32 -0.99 11.65
C ASP A 76 0.92 -0.79 11.03
N ALA A 77 0.86 -0.68 9.70
CA ALA A 77 -0.38 -0.54 8.95
C ALA A 77 -0.57 -1.73 8.02
N ALA A 78 -1.82 -2.10 7.75
CA ALA A 78 -2.17 -3.15 6.78
C ALA A 78 -3.40 -2.77 5.97
N VAL A 79 -3.48 -3.32 4.76
CA VAL A 79 -4.63 -3.18 3.87
C VAL A 79 -5.46 -4.44 3.92
N ILE A 80 -6.74 -4.29 4.23
CA ILE A 80 -7.67 -5.40 4.32
C ILE A 80 -8.93 -5.11 3.50
N HIS A 81 -9.65 -6.16 3.13
CA HIS A 81 -10.97 -6.05 2.54
C HIS A 81 -11.96 -5.51 3.59
N ALA A 82 -12.73 -4.49 3.21
CA ALA A 82 -13.59 -3.75 4.14
C ALA A 82 -14.70 -4.61 4.76
N GLU A 83 -15.19 -5.65 4.06
CA GLU A 83 -16.31 -6.47 4.53
C GLU A 83 -15.86 -7.77 5.19
N THR A 84 -14.74 -8.34 4.74
CA THR A 84 -14.30 -9.67 5.20
C THR A 84 -13.15 -9.64 6.18
N GLY A 85 -12.44 -8.51 6.31
CA GLY A 85 -11.23 -8.39 7.11
C GLY A 85 -10.03 -9.17 6.56
N GLN A 86 -10.18 -9.83 5.40
CA GLN A 86 -9.09 -10.59 4.79
C GLN A 86 -8.00 -9.66 4.24
N PRO A 87 -6.74 -10.09 4.20
CA PRO A 87 -5.66 -9.32 3.59
C PRO A 87 -5.98 -8.92 2.14
N CYS A 88 -5.46 -7.76 1.73
CA CYS A 88 -5.64 -7.24 0.37
C CYS A 88 -5.14 -8.23 -0.68
N THR A 89 -5.97 -8.50 -1.68
CA THR A 89 -5.60 -9.34 -2.83
C THR A 89 -4.80 -8.56 -3.88
N ALA A 90 -4.14 -9.27 -4.81
CA ALA A 90 -3.40 -8.66 -5.91
C ALA A 90 -4.30 -7.76 -6.80
N GLY A 91 -5.53 -8.21 -7.09
CA GLY A 91 -6.49 -7.42 -7.85
C GLY A 91 -6.90 -6.13 -7.14
N GLN A 92 -7.17 -6.20 -5.85
CA GLN A 92 -7.47 -5.02 -5.03
C GLN A 92 -6.29 -4.06 -4.94
N SER A 93 -5.07 -4.57 -4.74
CA SER A 93 -3.85 -3.77 -4.74
C SER A 93 -3.66 -3.05 -6.07
N PHE A 94 -3.86 -3.75 -7.18
CA PHE A 94 -3.77 -3.17 -8.51
C PHE A 94 -4.79 -2.04 -8.72
N VAL A 95 -6.07 -2.27 -8.46
CA VAL A 95 -7.14 -1.25 -8.63
C VAL A 95 -6.88 -0.01 -7.78
N ARG A 96 -6.48 -0.19 -6.52
CA ARG A 96 -6.15 0.91 -5.60
C ARG A 96 -5.04 1.80 -6.14
N ASN A 97 -3.95 1.17 -6.57
CA ASN A 97 -2.76 1.89 -7.00
C ASN A 97 -2.89 2.42 -8.43
N LEU A 98 -3.68 1.77 -9.29
CA LEU A 98 -4.05 2.31 -10.59
C LEU A 98 -4.81 3.63 -10.47
N LEU A 99 -5.76 3.73 -9.56
CA LEU A 99 -6.48 4.97 -9.32
C LEU A 99 -5.59 6.06 -8.74
N LEU A 100 -4.68 5.71 -7.84
CA LEU A 100 -3.66 6.65 -7.36
C LEU A 100 -2.78 7.16 -8.50
N TYR A 101 -2.41 6.29 -9.45
CA TYR A 101 -1.62 6.67 -10.63
C TYR A 101 -2.39 7.61 -11.56
N ILE A 102 -3.68 7.36 -11.80
CA ILE A 102 -4.51 8.15 -12.72
C ILE A 102 -4.91 9.49 -12.09
N LEU A 103 -5.34 9.49 -10.84
CA LEU A 103 -5.89 10.66 -10.15
C LEU A 103 -4.84 11.44 -9.35
N GLY A 104 -3.68 10.84 -9.08
CA GLY A 104 -2.59 11.46 -8.35
C GLY A 104 -3.03 12.01 -6.99
N PRO A 105 -2.66 13.26 -6.65
CA PRO A 105 -3.00 13.87 -5.36
C PRO A 105 -4.51 14.01 -5.10
N ILE A 106 -5.34 14.01 -6.14
CA ILE A 106 -6.81 14.13 -6.01
C ILE A 106 -7.38 12.95 -5.25
N ASP A 107 -6.82 11.74 -5.45
CA ASP A 107 -7.21 10.54 -4.71
C ASP A 107 -7.07 10.70 -3.18
N TRP A 108 -6.12 11.52 -2.74
CA TRP A 108 -5.88 11.83 -1.34
C TRP A 108 -6.90 12.76 -0.69
N ILE A 109 -7.63 13.55 -1.46
CA ILE A 109 -8.66 14.44 -0.93
C ILE A 109 -9.74 13.64 -0.20
N PHE A 110 -10.03 12.44 -0.67
CA PHE A 110 -11.04 11.56 -0.06
C PHE A 110 -10.63 10.95 1.29
N ILE A 111 -9.36 11.07 1.70
CA ILE A 111 -8.88 10.56 2.99
C ILE A 111 -9.42 11.36 4.20
N PHE A 112 -10.04 12.49 3.96
CA PHE A 112 -10.63 13.34 5.02
C PHE A 112 -11.97 12.81 5.54
N GLY A 113 -12.54 11.76 4.94
CA GLY A 113 -13.72 11.06 5.47
C GLY A 113 -13.43 10.25 6.74
N GLU A 114 -14.47 9.81 7.44
CA GLU A 114 -14.37 9.08 8.72
C GLU A 114 -13.53 7.79 8.64
N ARG A 115 -13.60 7.05 7.54
CA ARG A 115 -12.83 5.81 7.31
C ARG A 115 -11.44 6.04 6.75
N HIS A 116 -11.03 7.29 6.56
CA HIS A 116 -9.74 7.67 5.95
C HIS A 116 -9.45 6.92 4.63
N GLN A 117 -10.48 6.58 3.86
CA GLN A 117 -10.36 5.84 2.60
C GLN A 117 -10.10 6.79 1.44
N ARG A 118 -9.09 6.49 0.63
CA ARG A 118 -8.90 7.11 -0.69
C ARG A 118 -9.97 6.59 -1.65
N LEU A 119 -10.15 7.27 -2.80
CA LEU A 119 -11.08 6.82 -3.82
C LEU A 119 -10.72 5.41 -4.32
N GLY A 120 -9.43 5.14 -4.54
CA GLY A 120 -8.94 3.82 -4.89
C GLY A 120 -9.27 2.75 -3.85
N ASP A 121 -9.18 3.09 -2.55
CA ASP A 121 -9.56 2.18 -1.47
C ASP A 121 -11.05 1.84 -1.53
N LYS A 122 -11.91 2.84 -1.78
CA LYS A 122 -13.37 2.66 -1.87
C LYS A 122 -13.75 1.77 -3.04
N LEU A 123 -13.16 1.99 -4.22
CA LEU A 123 -13.46 1.19 -5.41
C LEU A 123 -12.91 -0.24 -5.33
N ALA A 124 -11.81 -0.45 -4.62
CA ALA A 124 -11.27 -1.78 -4.36
C ALA A 124 -11.96 -2.50 -3.19
N GLY A 125 -12.87 -1.84 -2.47
CA GLY A 125 -13.52 -2.40 -1.28
C GLY A 125 -12.55 -2.65 -0.13
N THR A 126 -11.55 -1.79 0.05
CA THR A 126 -10.50 -1.98 1.05
C THR A 126 -10.44 -0.84 2.06
N ILE A 127 -9.86 -1.13 3.22
CA ILE A 127 -9.53 -0.14 4.27
C ILE A 127 -8.09 -0.35 4.72
N VAL A 128 -7.49 0.69 5.28
CA VAL A 128 -6.16 0.59 5.89
C VAL A 128 -6.32 0.70 7.40
N VAL A 129 -5.85 -0.32 8.10
CA VAL A 129 -5.99 -0.47 9.55
C VAL A 129 -4.62 -0.52 10.23
N GLU A 130 -4.60 -0.28 11.53
CA GLU A 130 -3.42 -0.55 12.34
C GLU A 130 -3.20 -2.06 12.46
N ALA A 131 -1.95 -2.49 12.31
CA ALA A 131 -1.55 -3.89 12.41
C ALA A 131 -0.24 -4.01 13.21
N PRO A 132 -0.27 -3.80 14.52
CA PRO A 132 0.90 -3.84 15.38
C PRO A 132 1.65 -5.17 15.26
N GLY A 133 2.98 -5.10 15.09
CA GLY A 133 3.84 -6.29 14.93
C GLY A 133 3.62 -7.04 13.62
N GLY A 134 3.04 -6.42 12.62
CA GLY A 134 2.85 -7.02 11.28
C GLY A 134 1.78 -8.10 11.23
N ARG A 135 1.00 -8.26 12.28
CA ARG A 135 -0.13 -9.19 12.34
C ARG A 135 -1.42 -8.42 12.13
N VAL A 136 -1.99 -8.53 10.93
CA VAL A 136 -3.44 -8.44 10.83
C VAL A 136 -3.93 -9.63 11.65
N THR A 137 -4.57 -9.35 12.76
CA THR A 137 -5.20 -10.39 13.58
C THR A 137 -6.11 -11.18 12.67
N GLU A 138 -5.88 -12.49 12.54
CA GLU A 138 -6.56 -13.39 11.59
C GLU A 138 -8.07 -13.53 11.84
N SER A 139 -8.58 -12.84 12.84
CA SER A 139 -9.99 -12.88 13.21
C SER A 139 -10.49 -11.49 13.56
N PHE A 140 -10.90 -10.73 12.56
CA PHE A 140 -11.91 -9.71 12.81
C PHE A 140 -13.21 -10.44 13.20
N PRO A 141 -13.81 -10.13 14.35
CA PRO A 141 -15.08 -10.74 14.72
C PRO A 141 -16.11 -10.50 13.61
N SER A 142 -16.89 -11.52 13.30
CA SER A 142 -17.97 -11.43 12.31
C SER A 142 -19.03 -10.35 12.61
N THR A 143 -18.99 -9.78 13.81
CA THR A 143 -19.93 -8.77 14.31
C THR A 143 -19.77 -7.37 13.70
N TRP A 144 -18.62 -7.03 13.09
CA TRP A 144 -18.46 -5.71 12.45
C TRP A 144 -19.02 -5.64 11.01
N ARG A 145 -19.51 -6.77 10.47
CA ARG A 145 -20.14 -6.86 9.15
C ARG A 145 -21.53 -6.23 9.07
N THR A 146 -22.17 -5.95 10.21
CA THR A 146 -23.60 -5.60 10.26
C THR A 146 -23.88 -4.10 10.37
N ASP A 147 -22.87 -3.25 10.51
CA ASP A 147 -23.07 -1.81 10.77
C ASP A 147 -22.56 -0.95 9.59
N ALA A 148 -22.69 -1.44 8.35
CA ALA A 148 -22.34 -0.69 7.14
C ALA A 148 -23.59 -0.07 6.51
#